data_beeaff0ff56efe52ff1996542c9997c3
#
_entry.id   beeaff0ff56efe52ff1996542c9997c3
#
_cell.length_a   1.000
_cell.length_b   1.000
_cell.length_c   1.000
_cell.angle_alpha   90.00
_cell.angle_beta   90.00
_cell.angle_gamma   90.00
#
_symmetry.space_group_name_H-M   'P 1'
#
loop_
_entity.id
_entity.type
_entity.pdbx_description
1 polymer ?
#
loop_
_entity_poly.entity_id
_entity_poly.type
_entity_poly.pdbx_seq_one_letter_code
_entity_poly.pdbx_strand_id
1 'polypeptide(L)'
;IYMFIGGVIIVLLLTGLTVALISINENRKLFKKLAVTDTLTGIYNRLGFNRQVEQYMRQNPQKHCVVAMLDIDDFKLVNDVYGHAAGDGVLQKLAESMKQYFSKDVILGRNGGDEFCIFMPDCTAVEVKPFLKKFTEETRNFYCKGEAHTFTISLGYAEYPVLADECSKLVRCADMALYAVKMRGKNGCMAYREGEQVKSRAKLGFAMKDIINNLPGAFIVYRADKENDEILLANSELLRLTGCKNMDELLAYTG
;
A
#
# COMPACT_ATOMS: atom_id res chain seq x y z
N ILE A 1 26.26 8.64 64.62
CA ILE A 1 25.93 7.39 63.93
C ILE A 1 24.58 7.48 63.23
N TYR A 2 23.49 7.88 63.88
CA TYR A 2 22.14 7.95 63.27
C TYR A 2 22.06 8.94 62.09
N MET A 3 22.72 10.09 62.13
CA MET A 3 22.78 11.05 60.99
C MET A 3 23.53 10.46 59.80
N PHE A 4 24.59 9.69 60.01
CA PHE A 4 25.33 9.04 58.93
C PHE A 4 24.51 7.97 58.24
N ILE A 5 23.83 7.11 59.04
CA ILE A 5 22.94 6.07 58.54
C ILE A 5 21.78 6.70 57.76
N GLY A 6 21.17 7.79 58.25
CA GLY A 6 20.11 8.51 57.52
C GLY A 6 20.60 9.07 56.20
N GLY A 7 21.81 9.61 56.14
CA GLY A 7 22.41 10.11 54.90
C GLY A 7 22.63 9.01 53.86
N VAL A 8 23.13 7.84 54.28
CA VAL A 8 23.32 6.69 53.38
C VAL A 8 21.99 6.16 52.83
N ILE A 9 20.96 6.09 53.66
CA ILE A 9 19.61 5.67 53.22
C ILE A 9 19.05 6.65 52.21
N ILE A 10 19.17 7.95 52.42
CA ILE A 10 18.71 8.98 51.46
C ILE A 10 19.44 8.83 50.11
N VAL A 11 20.77 8.64 50.12
CA VAL A 11 21.55 8.45 48.90
C VAL A 11 21.10 7.15 48.16
N LEU A 12 20.88 6.07 48.88
CA LEU A 12 20.38 4.82 48.29
C LEU A 12 18.97 5.00 47.67
N LEU A 13 18.09 5.72 48.35
CA LEU A 13 16.74 5.99 47.84
C LEU A 13 16.79 6.89 46.57
N LEU A 14 17.63 7.93 46.60
CA LEU A 14 17.81 8.82 45.44
C LEU A 14 18.43 8.07 44.24
N THR A 15 19.42 7.23 44.45
CA THR A 15 20.01 6.40 43.39
C THR A 15 18.99 5.39 42.86
N GLY A 16 18.22 4.74 43.72
CA GLY A 16 17.12 3.87 43.30
C GLY A 16 16.06 4.57 42.48
N LEU A 17 15.65 5.76 42.89
CA LEU A 17 14.70 6.60 42.19
C LEU A 17 15.23 7.03 40.80
N THR A 18 16.49 7.46 40.70
CA THR A 18 17.10 7.84 39.43
C THR A 18 17.18 6.67 38.45
N VAL A 19 17.57 5.49 38.91
CA VAL A 19 17.59 4.26 38.08
C VAL A 19 16.18 3.90 37.61
N ALA A 20 15.19 3.98 38.48
CA ALA A 20 13.79 3.71 38.12
C ALA A 20 13.28 4.71 37.06
N LEU A 21 13.58 6.00 37.21
CA LEU A 21 13.19 7.05 36.24
C LEU A 21 13.86 6.84 34.88
N ILE A 22 15.14 6.46 34.86
CA ILE A 22 15.86 6.14 33.61
C ILE A 22 15.20 4.94 32.94
N SER A 23 14.95 3.86 33.69
CA SER A 23 14.29 2.66 33.16
C SER A 23 12.89 2.94 32.58
N ILE A 24 12.08 3.71 33.30
CA ILE A 24 10.75 4.14 32.84
C ILE A 24 10.88 4.96 31.54
N ASN A 25 11.84 5.87 31.45
CA ASN A 25 12.04 6.69 30.26
C ASN A 25 12.50 5.86 29.05
N GLU A 26 13.43 4.92 29.22
CA GLU A 26 13.87 4.01 28.18
C GLU A 26 12.71 3.09 27.72
N ASN A 27 11.94 2.53 28.64
CA ASN A 27 10.75 1.75 28.31
C ASN A 27 9.72 2.58 27.53
N ARG A 28 9.47 3.85 27.93
CA ARG A 28 8.60 4.75 27.19
C ARG A 28 9.09 5.02 25.76
N LYS A 29 10.40 5.22 25.56
CA LYS A 29 10.99 5.39 24.22
C LYS A 29 10.80 4.14 23.39
N LEU A 30 11.06 2.95 23.96
CA LEU A 30 10.86 1.68 23.29
C LEU A 30 9.39 1.46 22.89
N PHE A 31 8.46 1.66 23.81
CA PHE A 31 7.02 1.57 23.51
C PHE A 31 6.58 2.55 22.43
N LYS A 32 7.05 3.80 22.47
CA LYS A 32 6.78 4.79 21.44
C LYS A 32 7.30 4.33 20.07
N LYS A 33 8.51 3.77 20.03
CA LYS A 33 9.11 3.23 18.80
C LYS A 33 8.31 2.05 18.27
N LEU A 34 7.98 1.06 19.11
CA LEU A 34 7.18 -0.11 18.72
C LEU A 34 5.76 0.27 18.25
N ALA A 35 5.17 1.33 18.83
CA ALA A 35 3.86 1.82 18.43
C ALA A 35 3.82 2.42 17.02
N VAL A 36 4.96 2.85 16.45
CA VAL A 36 5.03 3.55 15.16
C VAL A 36 5.86 2.83 14.10
N THR A 37 6.45 1.65 14.41
CA THR A 37 7.23 0.86 13.46
C THR A 37 6.54 -0.48 13.18
N ASP A 38 6.71 -0.99 11.96
CA ASP A 38 6.35 -2.34 11.58
C ASP A 38 7.43 -3.32 12.05
N THR A 39 7.06 -4.31 12.84
CA THR A 39 7.99 -5.22 13.51
C THR A 39 8.69 -6.17 12.55
N LEU A 40 8.07 -6.52 11.41
CA LEU A 40 8.64 -7.41 10.43
C LEU A 40 9.71 -6.71 9.58
N THR A 41 9.44 -5.48 9.15
CA THR A 41 10.25 -4.75 8.16
C THR A 41 11.12 -3.66 8.78
N GLY A 42 10.80 -3.20 9.99
CA GLY A 42 11.54 -2.17 10.72
C GLY A 42 11.46 -0.76 10.09
N ILE A 43 10.53 -0.52 9.16
CA ILE A 43 10.13 0.81 8.69
C ILE A 43 8.91 1.30 9.48
N TYR A 44 8.41 2.50 9.22
CA TYR A 44 7.20 2.98 9.90
C TYR A 44 6.00 2.07 9.59
N ASN A 45 5.15 1.85 10.58
CA ASN A 45 3.81 1.32 10.33
C ASN A 45 2.89 2.46 9.84
N ARG A 46 1.65 2.15 9.48
CA ARG A 46 0.65 3.12 9.01
C ARG A 46 0.51 4.35 9.92
N LEU A 47 0.47 4.13 11.23
CA LEU A 47 0.34 5.23 12.20
C LEU A 47 1.59 6.11 12.22
N GLY A 48 2.77 5.49 12.21
CA GLY A 48 4.05 6.20 12.20
C GLY A 48 4.23 7.01 10.93
N PHE A 49 3.97 6.40 9.78
CA PHE A 49 4.05 7.06 8.47
C PHE A 49 3.14 8.28 8.40
N ASN A 50 1.85 8.13 8.67
CA ASN A 50 0.89 9.23 8.60
C ASN A 50 1.27 10.39 9.52
N ARG A 51 1.72 10.11 10.77
CA ARG A 51 2.17 11.14 11.70
C ARG A 51 3.35 11.95 11.16
N GLN A 52 4.33 11.29 10.56
CA GLN A 52 5.51 11.96 10.00
C GLN A 52 5.13 12.84 8.81
N VAL A 53 4.32 12.33 7.89
CA VAL A 53 3.84 13.07 6.72
C VAL A 53 2.99 14.27 7.12
N GLU A 54 2.02 14.09 8.01
CA GLU A 54 1.19 15.20 8.51
C GLU A 54 2.01 16.26 9.26
N GLN A 55 3.02 15.85 10.02
CA GLN A 55 3.91 16.78 10.69
C GLN A 55 4.70 17.60 9.68
N TYR A 56 5.26 16.96 8.65
CA TYR A 56 5.99 17.65 7.59
C TYR A 56 5.09 18.66 6.85
N MET A 57 3.90 18.23 6.40
CA MET A 57 2.96 19.08 5.67
C MET A 57 2.53 20.30 6.51
N ARG A 58 2.25 20.11 7.81
CA ARG A 58 1.92 21.23 8.72
C ARG A 58 3.06 22.23 8.90
N GLN A 59 4.29 21.77 8.93
CA GLN A 59 5.48 22.62 9.08
C GLN A 59 5.89 23.30 7.77
N ASN A 60 5.49 22.73 6.62
CA ASN A 60 5.90 23.17 5.30
C ASN A 60 4.71 23.26 4.32
N PRO A 61 3.69 24.11 4.60
CA PRO A 61 2.42 24.09 3.84
C PRO A 61 2.54 24.52 2.38
N GLN A 62 3.65 25.16 2.00
CA GLN A 62 3.89 25.63 0.62
C GLN A 62 4.94 24.79 -0.13
N LYS A 63 5.58 23.84 0.55
CA LYS A 63 6.59 23.01 -0.09
C LYS A 63 5.99 21.84 -0.84
N HIS A 64 6.54 21.56 -2.00
CA HIS A 64 6.17 20.37 -2.77
C HIS A 64 6.70 19.11 -2.08
N CYS A 65 5.89 18.08 -2.10
CA CYS A 65 6.29 16.73 -1.69
C CYS A 65 5.47 15.69 -2.44
N VAL A 66 5.96 14.47 -2.48
CA VAL A 66 5.31 13.37 -3.18
C VAL A 66 5.07 12.21 -2.23
N VAL A 67 3.85 11.68 -2.25
CA VAL A 67 3.51 10.39 -1.62
C VAL A 67 3.37 9.34 -2.71
N ALA A 68 3.98 8.18 -2.51
CA ALA A 68 3.78 7.02 -3.35
C ALA A 68 3.22 5.85 -2.52
N MET A 69 2.24 5.15 -3.10
CA MET A 69 1.73 3.87 -2.62
C MET A 69 2.27 2.76 -3.51
N LEU A 70 2.68 1.67 -2.91
CA LEU A 70 3.38 0.57 -3.56
C LEU A 70 2.83 -0.75 -3.03
N ASP A 71 2.76 -1.74 -3.91
CA ASP A 71 2.23 -3.06 -3.59
C ASP A 71 3.04 -4.14 -4.35
N ILE A 72 3.24 -5.28 -3.71
CA ILE A 72 3.94 -6.42 -4.30
C ILE A 72 2.96 -7.18 -5.22
N ASP A 73 3.34 -7.27 -6.49
CA ASP A 73 2.50 -7.95 -7.47
C ASP A 73 2.37 -9.45 -7.14
N ASP A 74 1.13 -9.96 -7.16
CA ASP A 74 0.81 -11.36 -6.92
C ASP A 74 1.31 -11.93 -5.58
N PHE A 75 1.43 -11.08 -4.53
CA PHE A 75 1.93 -11.47 -3.21
C PHE A 75 1.16 -12.66 -2.60
N LYS A 76 -0.16 -12.70 -2.82
CA LYS A 76 -0.96 -13.85 -2.38
C LYS A 76 -0.46 -15.15 -3.00
N LEU A 77 -0.11 -15.15 -4.30
CA LEU A 77 0.44 -16.32 -4.98
C LEU A 77 1.77 -16.76 -4.36
N VAL A 78 2.63 -15.81 -3.95
CA VAL A 78 3.87 -16.11 -3.22
C VAL A 78 3.56 -16.88 -1.93
N ASN A 79 2.60 -16.41 -1.13
CA ASN A 79 2.18 -17.09 0.09
C ASN A 79 1.58 -18.47 -0.17
N ASP A 80 0.71 -18.58 -1.17
CA ASP A 80 0.00 -19.82 -1.48
C ASP A 80 0.96 -20.91 -2.01
N VAL A 81 1.98 -20.53 -2.80
CA VAL A 81 2.93 -21.47 -3.42
C VAL A 81 4.13 -21.77 -2.53
N TYR A 82 4.70 -20.76 -1.88
CA TYR A 82 5.97 -20.87 -1.15
C TYR A 82 5.81 -20.79 0.39
N GLY A 83 4.60 -20.49 0.87
CA GLY A 83 4.27 -20.37 2.28
C GLY A 83 4.55 -18.97 2.86
N HIS A 84 3.92 -18.68 4.01
CA HIS A 84 4.01 -17.37 4.67
C HIS A 84 5.43 -16.95 5.04
N ALA A 85 6.31 -17.89 5.40
CA ALA A 85 7.72 -17.57 5.70
C ALA A 85 8.46 -16.99 4.48
N ALA A 86 8.16 -17.48 3.26
CA ALA A 86 8.70 -16.92 2.04
C ALA A 86 8.10 -15.52 1.77
N GLY A 87 6.80 -15.34 1.99
CA GLY A 87 6.14 -14.03 1.92
C GLY A 87 6.76 -13.01 2.88
N ASP A 88 7.01 -13.39 4.13
CA ASP A 88 7.70 -12.53 5.10
C ASP A 88 9.10 -12.14 4.61
N GLY A 89 9.84 -13.07 4.00
CA GLY A 89 11.14 -12.80 3.37
C GLY A 89 11.04 -11.79 2.22
N VAL A 90 10.02 -11.89 1.38
CA VAL A 90 9.75 -10.93 0.30
C VAL A 90 9.47 -9.53 0.86
N LEU A 91 8.64 -9.42 1.91
CA LEU A 91 8.33 -8.15 2.58
C LEU A 91 9.59 -7.50 3.17
N GLN A 92 10.42 -8.29 3.87
CA GLN A 92 11.69 -7.82 4.43
C GLN A 92 12.64 -7.37 3.32
N LYS A 93 12.76 -8.16 2.24
CA LYS A 93 13.61 -7.84 1.09
C LYS A 93 13.21 -6.54 0.41
N LEU A 94 11.91 -6.30 0.22
CA LEU A 94 11.42 -5.04 -0.32
C LEU A 94 11.76 -3.86 0.60
N ALA A 95 11.53 -3.99 1.90
CA ALA A 95 11.86 -2.94 2.86
C ALA A 95 13.36 -2.62 2.90
N GLU A 96 14.24 -3.64 2.79
CA GLU A 96 15.69 -3.46 2.67
C GLU A 96 16.06 -2.72 1.38
N SER A 97 15.49 -3.14 0.24
CA SER A 97 15.68 -2.48 -1.06
C SER A 97 15.27 -1.00 -0.98
N MET A 98 14.13 -0.69 -0.36
CA MET A 98 13.69 0.69 -0.14
C MET A 98 14.69 1.49 0.70
N LYS A 99 15.16 0.94 1.84
CA LYS A 99 16.14 1.60 2.71
C LYS A 99 17.48 1.85 2.03
N GLN A 100 17.89 1.00 1.09
CA GLN A 100 19.13 1.15 0.32
C GLN A 100 18.99 2.14 -0.83
N TYR A 101 17.82 2.18 -1.47
CA TYR A 101 17.57 2.99 -2.65
C TYR A 101 17.27 4.45 -2.32
N PHE A 102 16.44 4.69 -1.29
CA PHE A 102 16.00 6.03 -0.92
C PHE A 102 16.92 6.68 0.12
N SER A 103 17.05 8.01 0.05
CA SER A 103 17.82 8.80 1.02
C SER A 103 17.18 8.76 2.42
N LYS A 104 17.95 9.14 3.44
CA LYS A 104 17.49 9.15 4.85
C LYS A 104 16.36 10.14 5.13
N ASP A 105 16.18 11.14 4.27
CA ASP A 105 15.12 12.14 4.41
C ASP A 105 13.76 11.64 3.89
N VAL A 106 13.76 10.55 3.12
CA VAL A 106 12.56 9.88 2.64
C VAL A 106 11.97 9.03 3.74
N ILE A 107 10.67 9.21 4.00
CA ILE A 107 9.94 8.44 5.01
C ILE A 107 9.38 7.20 4.34
N LEU A 108 9.72 6.03 4.89
CA LEU A 108 9.30 4.72 4.39
C LEU A 108 8.32 4.10 5.37
N GLY A 109 7.19 3.57 4.86
CA GLY A 109 6.18 2.93 5.68
C GLY A 109 5.62 1.66 5.06
N ARG A 110 5.04 0.80 5.92
CA ARG A 110 4.20 -0.33 5.53
C ARG A 110 2.80 -0.12 6.06
N ASN A 111 1.84 -0.08 5.16
CA ASN A 111 0.45 0.24 5.49
C ASN A 111 -0.31 -0.98 6.06
N GLY A 112 0.18 -2.18 5.73
CA GLY A 112 -0.35 -3.50 6.13
C GLY A 112 -0.25 -4.50 4.98
N GLY A 113 -0.26 -5.79 5.27
CA GLY A 113 -0.16 -6.82 4.23
C GLY A 113 1.08 -6.61 3.35
N ASP A 114 0.86 -6.45 2.05
CA ASP A 114 1.84 -6.21 0.99
C ASP A 114 1.93 -4.74 0.53
N GLU A 115 1.20 -3.84 1.20
CA GLU A 115 1.15 -2.42 0.87
C GLU A 115 2.24 -1.62 1.59
N PHE A 116 3.04 -0.89 0.82
CA PHE A 116 4.08 0.01 1.31
C PHE A 116 3.80 1.46 0.88
N CYS A 117 4.40 2.40 1.57
CA CYS A 117 4.28 3.81 1.27
C CYS A 117 5.63 4.53 1.38
N ILE A 118 5.80 5.54 0.53
CA ILE A 118 7.01 6.35 0.43
C ILE A 118 6.59 7.81 0.46
N PHE A 119 7.19 8.60 1.31
CA PHE A 119 7.04 10.04 1.30
C PHE A 119 8.37 10.70 0.98
N MET A 120 8.39 11.50 -0.05
CA MET A 120 9.57 12.23 -0.55
C MET A 120 9.35 13.72 -0.32
N PRO A 121 10.09 14.35 0.61
CA PRO A 121 10.02 15.77 0.87
C PRO A 121 10.72 16.59 -0.22
N ASP A 122 10.36 17.88 -0.32
CA ASP A 122 11.04 18.89 -1.12
C ASP A 122 11.25 18.49 -2.61
N CYS A 123 10.23 17.84 -3.22
CA CYS A 123 10.31 17.39 -4.61
C CYS A 123 8.95 17.41 -5.30
N THR A 124 8.97 17.46 -6.62
CA THR A 124 7.80 17.41 -7.51
C THR A 124 7.60 16.03 -8.13
N ALA A 125 6.39 15.75 -8.64
CA ALA A 125 6.08 14.50 -9.35
C ALA A 125 6.94 14.30 -10.61
N VAL A 126 7.37 15.38 -11.24
CA VAL A 126 8.22 15.34 -12.44
C VAL A 126 9.64 14.89 -12.07
N GLU A 127 10.20 15.46 -11.00
CA GLU A 127 11.55 15.14 -10.53
C GLU A 127 11.66 13.69 -10.04
N VAL A 128 10.66 13.18 -9.31
CA VAL A 128 10.72 11.82 -8.75
C VAL A 128 10.40 10.72 -9.77
N LYS A 129 9.74 11.06 -10.88
CA LYS A 129 9.33 10.08 -11.89
C LYS A 129 10.44 9.15 -12.38
N PRO A 130 11.64 9.63 -12.79
CA PRO A 130 12.72 8.74 -13.25
C PRO A 130 13.24 7.83 -12.14
N PHE A 131 13.27 8.32 -10.88
CA PHE A 131 13.69 7.54 -9.72
C PHE A 131 12.70 6.42 -9.40
N LEU A 132 11.41 6.76 -9.34
CA LEU A 132 10.37 5.78 -9.05
C LEU A 132 10.26 4.74 -10.18
N LYS A 133 10.37 5.17 -11.43
CA LYS A 133 10.40 4.26 -12.57
C LYS A 133 11.58 3.29 -12.48
N LYS A 134 12.81 3.78 -12.26
CA LYS A 134 13.98 2.93 -12.08
C LYS A 134 13.80 1.97 -10.90
N PHE A 135 13.28 2.45 -9.78
CA PHE A 135 13.00 1.60 -8.62
C PHE A 135 11.99 0.48 -8.93
N THR A 136 10.95 0.72 -9.71
CA THR A 136 10.00 -0.34 -10.10
C THR A 136 10.59 -1.34 -11.11
N GLU A 137 11.49 -0.91 -11.98
CA GLU A 137 12.14 -1.75 -13.00
C GLU A 137 13.27 -2.63 -12.44
N GLU A 138 13.71 -2.40 -11.20
CA GLU A 138 14.74 -3.25 -10.57
C GLU A 138 14.26 -4.68 -10.38
N THR A 139 15.04 -5.64 -10.82
CA THR A 139 14.79 -7.05 -10.57
C THR A 139 15.03 -7.39 -9.10
N ARG A 140 14.02 -7.92 -8.43
CA ARG A 140 14.09 -8.32 -7.02
C ARG A 140 13.93 -9.82 -6.89
N ASN A 141 14.90 -10.42 -6.20
CA ASN A 141 14.93 -11.86 -5.98
C ASN A 141 14.64 -12.19 -4.52
N PHE A 142 13.92 -13.27 -4.30
CA PHE A 142 13.84 -13.97 -3.01
C PHE A 142 14.26 -15.43 -3.19
N TYR A 143 14.67 -16.07 -2.12
CA TYR A 143 15.10 -17.46 -2.15
C TYR A 143 14.14 -18.34 -1.36
N CYS A 144 13.72 -19.43 -1.99
CA CYS A 144 12.92 -20.46 -1.33
C CYS A 144 13.45 -21.84 -1.70
N LYS A 145 13.69 -22.69 -0.71
CA LYS A 145 14.21 -24.08 -0.88
C LYS A 145 15.49 -24.17 -1.75
N GLY A 146 16.33 -23.12 -1.72
CA GLY A 146 17.58 -23.07 -2.48
C GLY A 146 17.45 -22.54 -3.92
N GLU A 147 16.23 -22.23 -4.38
CA GLU A 147 15.96 -21.66 -5.69
C GLU A 147 15.70 -20.15 -5.58
N ALA A 148 16.15 -19.40 -6.60
CA ALA A 148 15.93 -17.98 -6.72
C ALA A 148 14.64 -17.71 -7.51
N HIS A 149 13.74 -16.94 -6.93
CA HIS A 149 12.50 -16.49 -7.54
C HIS A 149 12.47 -14.98 -7.62
N THR A 150 11.74 -14.42 -8.59
CA THR A 150 11.60 -12.98 -8.77
C THR A 150 10.21 -12.51 -8.35
N PHE A 151 10.13 -11.26 -7.89
CA PHE A 151 8.86 -10.56 -7.70
C PHE A 151 8.93 -9.15 -8.27
N THR A 152 7.79 -8.63 -8.68
CA THR A 152 7.63 -7.27 -9.18
C THR A 152 6.78 -6.44 -8.23
N ILE A 153 6.78 -5.14 -8.45
CA ILE A 153 6.01 -4.18 -7.67
C ILE A 153 5.27 -3.22 -8.58
N SER A 154 4.10 -2.81 -8.15
CA SER A 154 3.35 -1.71 -8.75
C SER A 154 3.38 -0.49 -7.85
N LEU A 155 3.45 0.72 -8.41
CA LEU A 155 3.57 1.96 -7.67
C LEU A 155 2.71 3.06 -8.26
N GLY A 156 1.92 3.73 -7.42
CA GLY A 156 1.18 4.95 -7.76
C GLY A 156 1.65 6.11 -6.89
N TYR A 157 1.74 7.33 -7.45
CA TYR A 157 2.20 8.48 -6.69
C TYR A 157 1.41 9.75 -6.98
N ALA A 158 1.38 10.66 -6.01
CA ALA A 158 0.67 11.94 -6.07
C ALA A 158 1.48 13.06 -5.41
N GLU A 159 1.32 14.29 -5.92
CA GLU A 159 2.06 15.49 -5.51
C GLU A 159 1.20 16.41 -4.66
N TYR A 160 1.78 16.92 -3.56
CA TYR A 160 1.27 18.01 -2.73
C TYR A 160 2.02 19.30 -3.08
N PRO A 161 1.38 20.49 -3.03
CA PRO A 161 -0.03 20.77 -2.72
C PRO A 161 -0.96 20.69 -3.94
N VAL A 162 -0.47 20.27 -5.10
CA VAL A 162 -1.16 20.33 -6.39
C VAL A 162 -2.48 19.56 -6.40
N LEU A 163 -2.50 18.37 -5.79
CA LEU A 163 -3.62 17.43 -5.88
C LEU A 163 -4.40 17.27 -4.57
N ALA A 164 -3.85 17.75 -3.46
CA ALA A 164 -4.45 17.57 -2.16
C ALA A 164 -4.01 18.66 -1.19
N ASP A 165 -4.83 18.90 -0.19
CA ASP A 165 -4.64 19.83 0.92
C ASP A 165 -4.34 19.11 2.24
N GLU A 166 -4.58 17.79 2.28
CA GLU A 166 -4.36 16.92 3.44
C GLU A 166 -3.71 15.58 3.07
N CYS A 167 -3.03 14.97 4.04
CA CYS A 167 -2.32 13.70 3.86
C CYS A 167 -3.25 12.56 3.39
N SER A 168 -4.43 12.44 3.98
CA SER A 168 -5.40 11.38 3.66
C SER A 168 -5.84 11.42 2.20
N LYS A 169 -6.08 12.62 1.66
CA LYS A 169 -6.45 12.83 0.26
C LYS A 169 -5.28 12.54 -0.68
N LEU A 170 -4.06 12.96 -0.29
CA LEU A 170 -2.85 12.69 -1.05
C LEU A 170 -2.57 11.18 -1.17
N VAL A 171 -2.64 10.45 -0.06
CA VAL A 171 -2.51 8.99 -0.03
C VAL A 171 -3.56 8.32 -0.91
N ARG A 172 -4.81 8.78 -0.86
CA ARG A 172 -5.88 8.26 -1.72
C ARG A 172 -5.63 8.49 -3.20
N CYS A 173 -5.08 9.64 -3.59
CA CYS A 173 -4.69 9.92 -4.97
C CYS A 173 -3.59 8.95 -5.44
N ALA A 174 -2.57 8.73 -4.61
CA ALA A 174 -1.51 7.77 -4.90
C ALA A 174 -2.03 6.32 -5.03
N ASP A 175 -2.97 5.92 -4.16
CA ASP A 175 -3.63 4.60 -4.21
C ASP A 175 -4.45 4.42 -5.50
N MET A 176 -5.18 5.44 -5.93
CA MET A 176 -5.90 5.41 -7.22
C MET A 176 -4.94 5.25 -8.41
N ALA A 177 -3.76 5.88 -8.36
CA ALA A 177 -2.74 5.70 -9.38
C ALA A 177 -2.14 4.27 -9.34
N LEU A 178 -1.87 3.73 -8.16
CA LEU A 178 -1.44 2.34 -7.97
C LEU A 178 -2.45 1.35 -8.56
N TYR A 179 -3.74 1.55 -8.25
CA TYR A 179 -4.79 0.73 -8.86
C TYR A 179 -4.77 0.77 -10.39
N ALA A 180 -4.55 1.96 -10.98
CA ALA A 180 -4.45 2.09 -12.43
C ALA A 180 -3.23 1.34 -13.02
N VAL A 181 -2.09 1.29 -12.30
CA VAL A 181 -0.93 0.47 -12.69
C VAL A 181 -1.29 -1.02 -12.67
N LYS A 182 -1.90 -1.49 -11.59
CA LYS A 182 -2.32 -2.91 -11.46
C LYS A 182 -3.25 -3.33 -12.61
N MET A 183 -4.17 -2.45 -13.01
CA MET A 183 -5.11 -2.70 -14.11
C MET A 183 -4.47 -2.64 -15.51
N ARG A 184 -3.27 -2.06 -15.65
CA ARG A 184 -2.51 -1.99 -16.92
C ARG A 184 -1.47 -3.09 -17.09
N GLY A 185 -1.48 -4.09 -16.23
CA GLY A 185 -0.59 -5.26 -16.33
C GLY A 185 0.50 -5.30 -15.25
N LYS A 186 0.38 -4.48 -14.19
CA LYS A 186 1.30 -4.47 -13.04
C LYS A 186 2.72 -4.02 -13.41
N ASN A 187 3.70 -4.24 -12.52
CA ASN A 187 5.14 -4.01 -12.75
C ASN A 187 5.46 -2.64 -13.38
N GLY A 188 5.07 -1.57 -12.70
CA GLY A 188 5.27 -0.22 -13.22
C GLY A 188 4.92 0.88 -12.24
N CYS A 189 5.08 2.12 -12.66
CA CYS A 189 4.73 3.29 -11.85
C CYS A 189 3.92 4.32 -12.62
N MET A 190 3.02 5.04 -11.93
CA MET A 190 2.19 6.08 -12.51
C MET A 190 1.93 7.23 -11.54
N ALA A 191 1.99 8.46 -12.05
CA ALA A 191 1.48 9.62 -11.33
C ALA A 191 -0.06 9.64 -11.35
N TYR A 192 -0.66 10.07 -10.24
CA TYR A 192 -2.07 10.43 -10.24
C TYR A 192 -2.29 11.68 -11.11
N ARG A 193 -3.32 11.64 -11.94
CA ARG A 193 -3.78 12.78 -12.73
C ARG A 193 -5.30 12.87 -12.63
N GLU A 194 -5.79 14.03 -12.26
CA GLU A 194 -7.22 14.27 -12.14
C GLU A 194 -7.90 14.08 -13.52
N GLY A 195 -8.98 13.30 -13.55
CA GLY A 195 -9.75 13.02 -14.77
C GLY A 195 -9.21 11.90 -15.68
N GLU A 196 -7.94 11.55 -15.64
CA GLU A 196 -7.37 10.53 -16.55
C GLU A 196 -7.68 9.09 -16.10
N GLN A 197 -7.81 8.86 -14.81
CA GLN A 197 -8.06 7.53 -14.22
C GLN A 197 -9.55 7.16 -14.15
N VAL A 198 -10.43 8.15 -14.10
CA VAL A 198 -11.89 7.93 -14.21
C VAL A 198 -12.24 7.40 -15.59
N LYS A 199 -11.56 7.88 -16.65
CA LYS A 199 -11.70 7.34 -18.01
C LYS A 199 -11.19 5.90 -18.14
N SER A 200 -10.20 5.49 -17.31
CA SER A 200 -9.69 4.12 -17.29
C SER A 200 -10.69 3.16 -16.61
N ARG A 201 -11.39 3.58 -15.54
CA ARG A 201 -12.48 2.79 -14.94
C ARG A 201 -13.65 2.59 -15.90
N ALA A 202 -14.03 3.65 -16.61
CA ALA A 202 -15.06 3.56 -17.66
C ALA A 202 -14.62 2.65 -18.83
N LYS A 203 -13.33 2.73 -19.25
CA LYS A 203 -12.79 1.84 -20.28
C LYS A 203 -12.70 0.39 -19.86
N LEU A 204 -12.44 0.08 -18.59
CA LEU A 204 -12.45 -1.30 -18.07
C LEU A 204 -13.86 -1.91 -18.05
N GLY A 205 -14.89 -1.12 -17.74
CA GLY A 205 -16.26 -1.56 -17.92
C GLY A 205 -16.58 -1.88 -19.39
N PHE A 206 -16.07 -1.09 -20.32
CA PHE A 206 -16.18 -1.35 -21.75
C PHE A 206 -15.35 -2.58 -22.19
N ALA A 207 -14.10 -2.69 -21.73
CA ALA A 207 -13.23 -3.81 -22.08
C ALA A 207 -13.76 -5.15 -21.52
N MET A 208 -14.36 -5.16 -20.33
CA MET A 208 -14.96 -6.39 -19.78
C MET A 208 -16.16 -6.83 -20.61
N LYS A 209 -17.01 -5.91 -21.02
CA LYS A 209 -18.16 -6.19 -21.88
C LYS A 209 -17.72 -6.67 -23.27
N ASP A 210 -16.66 -6.09 -23.82
CA ASP A 210 -16.09 -6.49 -25.11
C ASP A 210 -15.40 -7.86 -25.01
N ILE A 211 -14.67 -8.15 -23.92
CA ILE A 211 -14.05 -9.46 -23.68
C ILE A 211 -15.14 -10.54 -23.57
N ILE A 212 -16.18 -10.30 -22.76
CA ILE A 212 -17.25 -11.27 -22.53
C ILE A 212 -18.05 -11.52 -23.81
N ASN A 213 -18.26 -10.51 -24.66
CA ASN A 213 -18.94 -10.67 -25.95
C ASN A 213 -18.10 -11.39 -27.01
N ASN A 214 -16.78 -11.44 -26.85
CA ASN A 214 -15.88 -12.16 -27.75
C ASN A 214 -15.46 -13.55 -27.21
N LEU A 215 -15.95 -13.97 -26.03
CA LEU A 215 -15.73 -15.32 -25.53
C LEU A 215 -16.57 -16.32 -26.31
N PRO A 216 -16.00 -17.49 -26.71
CA PRO A 216 -16.76 -18.55 -27.34
C PRO A 216 -17.68 -19.21 -26.30
N GLY A 217 -19.00 -19.04 -26.45
CA GLY A 217 -20.02 -19.63 -25.60
C GLY A 217 -20.88 -18.60 -24.84
N ALA A 218 -21.97 -19.11 -24.27
CA ALA A 218 -22.89 -18.30 -23.47
C ALA A 218 -22.30 -18.00 -22.12
N PHE A 219 -22.30 -16.72 -21.74
CA PHE A 219 -21.71 -16.23 -20.50
C PHE A 219 -22.69 -15.35 -19.74
N ILE A 220 -22.83 -15.63 -18.45
CA ILE A 220 -23.65 -14.86 -17.51
C ILE A 220 -22.83 -14.55 -16.25
N VAL A 221 -22.95 -13.34 -15.74
CA VAL A 221 -22.42 -12.93 -14.43
C VAL A 221 -23.62 -12.53 -13.58
N TYR A 222 -23.75 -13.15 -12.43
CA TYR A 222 -24.81 -12.82 -11.48
C TYR A 222 -24.23 -12.55 -10.09
N ARG A 223 -24.95 -11.77 -9.30
CA ARG A 223 -24.63 -11.55 -7.90
C ARG A 223 -25.20 -12.70 -7.09
N ALA A 224 -24.33 -13.55 -6.55
CA ALA A 224 -24.76 -14.60 -5.62
C ALA A 224 -24.93 -13.99 -4.22
N ASP A 225 -26.10 -13.41 -3.93
CA ASP A 225 -26.49 -12.98 -2.60
C ASP A 225 -27.65 -13.84 -2.11
N LYS A 226 -27.70 -14.13 -0.78
CA LYS A 226 -28.74 -15.02 -0.23
C LYS A 226 -30.16 -14.48 -0.35
N GLU A 227 -30.31 -13.20 -0.65
CA GLU A 227 -31.60 -12.51 -0.71
C GLU A 227 -31.93 -11.92 -2.09
N ASN A 228 -31.00 -11.92 -3.06
CA ASN A 228 -31.23 -11.28 -4.35
C ASN A 228 -30.28 -11.83 -5.44
N ASP A 229 -30.76 -12.73 -6.28
CA ASP A 229 -30.03 -13.21 -7.45
C ASP A 229 -30.19 -12.20 -8.60
N GLU A 230 -29.30 -11.20 -8.65
CA GLU A 230 -29.30 -10.18 -9.70
C GLU A 230 -28.33 -10.56 -10.83
N ILE A 231 -28.84 -10.65 -12.06
CA ILE A 231 -28.01 -10.81 -13.25
C ILE A 231 -27.32 -9.46 -13.53
N LEU A 232 -26.02 -9.44 -13.41
CA LEU A 232 -25.19 -8.23 -13.63
C LEU A 232 -24.80 -8.06 -15.10
N LEU A 233 -24.65 -9.18 -15.84
CA LEU A 233 -24.17 -9.14 -17.22
C LEU A 233 -24.46 -10.47 -17.93
N ALA A 234 -24.84 -10.38 -19.21
CA ALA A 234 -24.93 -11.50 -20.14
C ALA A 234 -24.26 -11.14 -21.46
N ASN A 235 -23.61 -12.08 -22.11
CA ASN A 235 -23.01 -11.83 -23.42
C ASN A 235 -24.01 -12.04 -24.57
N SER A 236 -23.63 -11.54 -25.75
CA SER A 236 -24.47 -11.62 -26.96
C SER A 236 -24.80 -13.07 -27.35
N GLU A 237 -23.92 -14.04 -27.06
CA GLU A 237 -24.17 -15.44 -27.35
C GLU A 237 -25.24 -16.03 -26.43
N LEU A 238 -25.30 -15.65 -25.15
CA LEU A 238 -26.39 -16.05 -24.26
C LEU A 238 -27.72 -15.47 -24.72
N LEU A 239 -27.77 -14.19 -25.08
CA LEU A 239 -28.97 -13.56 -25.62
C LEU A 239 -29.47 -14.26 -26.90
N ARG A 240 -28.52 -14.61 -27.79
CA ARG A 240 -28.83 -15.35 -29.00
C ARG A 240 -29.42 -16.76 -28.72
N LEU A 241 -28.83 -17.48 -27.77
CA LEU A 241 -29.27 -18.84 -27.41
C LEU A 241 -30.62 -18.85 -26.69
N THR A 242 -30.90 -17.81 -25.89
CA THR A 242 -32.19 -17.66 -25.19
C THR A 242 -33.27 -17.02 -26.07
N GLY A 243 -32.91 -16.51 -27.24
CA GLY A 243 -33.84 -15.78 -28.12
C GLY A 243 -34.19 -14.38 -27.68
N CYS A 244 -33.53 -13.87 -26.62
CA CYS A 244 -33.74 -12.53 -26.10
C CYS A 244 -32.98 -11.48 -26.91
N LYS A 245 -33.62 -10.34 -27.19
CA LYS A 245 -33.01 -9.24 -27.96
C LYS A 245 -32.07 -8.37 -27.12
N ASN A 246 -32.31 -8.31 -25.83
CA ASN A 246 -31.54 -7.47 -24.89
C ASN A 246 -31.62 -8.04 -23.46
N MET A 247 -30.92 -7.37 -22.55
CA MET A 247 -30.84 -7.75 -21.15
C MET A 247 -32.20 -7.66 -20.45
N ASP A 248 -33.02 -6.68 -20.80
CA ASP A 248 -34.33 -6.48 -20.18
C ASP A 248 -35.30 -7.63 -20.53
N GLU A 249 -35.25 -8.14 -21.76
CA GLU A 249 -35.99 -9.35 -22.14
C GLU A 249 -35.50 -10.60 -21.41
N LEU A 250 -34.19 -10.73 -21.22
CA LEU A 250 -33.59 -11.85 -20.48
C LEU A 250 -34.04 -11.82 -19.01
N LEU A 251 -34.01 -10.66 -18.37
CA LEU A 251 -34.46 -10.48 -16.99
C LEU A 251 -35.95 -10.77 -16.83
N ALA A 252 -36.78 -10.35 -17.79
CA ALA A 252 -38.20 -10.66 -17.80
C ALA A 252 -38.50 -12.17 -18.01
N TYR A 253 -37.58 -12.91 -18.64
CA TYR A 253 -37.70 -14.35 -18.88
C TYR A 253 -37.28 -15.19 -17.68
N THR A 254 -36.32 -14.68 -16.87
CA THR A 254 -35.77 -15.41 -15.71
C THR A 254 -36.54 -15.13 -14.41
N GLY A 255 -37.50 -14.20 -14.43
CA GLY A 255 -38.43 -13.93 -13.32
C GLY A 255 -37.88 -13.00 -12.30
#